data_5d34646266f44277014a3db6200d8a9b
#
_entry.id   5d34646266f44277014a3db6200d8a9b
#
_cell.length_a   1.000
_cell.length_b   1.000
_cell.length_c   1.000
_cell.angle_alpha   90.00
_cell.angle_beta   90.00
_cell.angle_gamma   90.00
#
_symmetry.space_group_name_H-M   'P 1'
#
loop_
_entity.id
_entity.type
_entity.pdbx_description
1 polymer ?
#
loop_
_entity_poly.entity_id
_entity_poly.type
_entity_poly.pdbx_seq_one_letter_code
_entity_poly.pdbx_strand_id
1 'polypeptide(L)'
;MLNKGVKLCRRFFGSRVVLFLRGDFYMADLNSTPSANRIQIAFFGKRNSGKSSLINALAKQEISIVSDVLGTTTDPVSKALEIFPIGPCTLIDTAGFDDVGSLGALRIEKTKNVLAKADIAIVVVAADEKDFSVYSDWLYAIKKKNVSCLCVINKTDLESDTSEIEKFVSQKGVDFVKVSAEKRINLDLLFEKIIKISPKDFDEISITGVLAGENDSVLLVAPQDIEAPKGRLILPQVQTIRELLDKKAVVTIVTAEKMKAALDALNKPPKLIICDSQAFKQVYDLAPKESILTSFSILFASYKGDIEEFKKGAEAIDKLNENSSVLIAEACSHTTLDGDIAKVKIPNMLRKKAGKNIRIDFCSGVNFNLDKKYDLVIHCGGCMFTRSHILSRIAMCKEKNIPITNFGITIAKLTGILDMVELHNK
;
A
#
# COMPACT_ATOMS: atom_id res chain seq x y z
N MET A 1 -38.67 -23.14 2.09
CA MET A 1 -37.88 -23.20 3.35
C MET A 1 -36.87 -22.04 3.34
N LEU A 2 -37.22 -20.92 3.97
CA LEU A 2 -36.36 -19.72 4.06
C LEU A 2 -35.48 -19.84 5.30
N ASN A 3 -34.20 -19.78 5.08
CA ASN A 3 -33.16 -20.00 6.08
C ASN A 3 -33.07 -18.81 7.07
N LYS A 4 -32.97 -19.12 8.34
CA LYS A 4 -32.96 -18.20 9.49
C LYS A 4 -31.70 -17.33 9.42
N GLY A 5 -31.87 -16.01 9.43
CA GLY A 5 -30.76 -15.10 9.67
C GLY A 5 -30.89 -13.65 9.16
N VAL A 6 -32.01 -13.28 8.53
CA VAL A 6 -32.20 -11.91 8.05
C VAL A 6 -33.17 -11.17 8.96
N LYS A 7 -32.68 -10.24 9.81
CA LYS A 7 -33.55 -9.31 10.52
C LYS A 7 -33.93 -8.16 9.59
N LEU A 8 -35.19 -8.17 9.12
CA LEU A 8 -35.78 -7.06 8.36
C LEU A 8 -36.20 -5.94 9.32
N CYS A 9 -35.67 -4.75 9.10
CA CYS A 9 -36.14 -3.55 9.75
C CYS A 9 -37.08 -2.81 8.76
N ARG A 10 -38.38 -2.73 9.04
CA ARG A 10 -39.34 -1.94 8.27
C ARG A 10 -39.39 -0.52 8.82
N ARG A 11 -39.08 0.47 8.02
CA ARG A 11 -39.45 1.87 8.29
C ARG A 11 -40.38 2.36 7.19
N PHE A 12 -41.52 2.90 7.58
CA PHE A 12 -42.48 3.51 6.64
C PHE A 12 -42.06 4.97 6.38
N PHE A 13 -41.84 5.32 5.13
CA PHE A 13 -41.75 6.68 4.66
C PHE A 13 -42.68 6.81 3.46
N GLY A 14 -43.86 7.42 3.67
CA GLY A 14 -44.85 7.61 2.60
C GLY A 14 -45.39 6.29 2.02
N SER A 15 -46.05 6.37 0.87
CA SER A 15 -46.72 5.25 0.19
C SER A 15 -45.78 4.22 -0.51
N ARG A 16 -44.46 4.22 -0.24
CA ARG A 16 -43.50 3.24 -0.81
C ARG A 16 -42.76 2.48 0.29
N VAL A 17 -42.81 1.15 0.19
CA VAL A 17 -42.00 0.27 1.04
C VAL A 17 -40.62 0.19 0.41
N VAL A 18 -39.59 0.73 1.08
CA VAL A 18 -38.21 0.58 0.68
C VAL A 18 -37.60 -0.54 1.57
N LEU A 19 -37.27 -1.65 0.93
CA LEU A 19 -36.52 -2.75 1.57
C LEU A 19 -35.04 -2.37 1.64
N PHE A 20 -34.55 -2.09 2.83
CA PHE A 20 -33.12 -2.03 3.09
C PHE A 20 -32.60 -3.42 3.45
N LEU A 21 -31.84 -4.03 2.57
CA LEU A 21 -30.96 -5.12 2.96
C LEU A 21 -29.85 -4.51 3.84
N ARG A 22 -29.78 -4.92 5.10
CA ARG A 22 -28.63 -4.64 5.96
C ARG A 22 -27.43 -5.41 5.40
N GLY A 23 -26.72 -4.82 4.45
CA GLY A 23 -25.31 -5.03 4.32
C GLY A 23 -24.65 -4.20 5.44
N ASP A 24 -23.81 -4.83 6.24
CA ASP A 24 -22.98 -4.10 7.20
C ASP A 24 -22.09 -3.14 6.40
N PHE A 25 -22.53 -1.90 6.24
CA PHE A 25 -21.69 -0.82 5.77
C PHE A 25 -20.68 -0.54 6.90
N TYR A 26 -19.53 -1.16 6.83
CA TYR A 26 -18.36 -0.73 7.57
C TYR A 26 -18.04 0.70 7.16
N MET A 27 -18.43 1.64 7.99
CA MET A 27 -17.85 2.98 7.95
C MET A 27 -16.40 2.81 8.40
N ALA A 28 -15.46 2.91 7.46
CA ALA A 28 -14.05 3.06 7.82
C ALA A 28 -13.97 4.22 8.83
N ASP A 29 -13.41 3.94 10.01
CA ASP A 29 -13.23 4.95 11.04
C ASP A 29 -12.36 6.06 10.46
N LEU A 30 -12.93 7.28 10.37
CA LEU A 30 -12.25 8.45 9.80
C LEU A 30 -10.99 8.85 10.57
N ASN A 31 -10.88 8.36 11.82
CA ASN A 31 -9.74 8.61 12.71
C ASN A 31 -8.69 7.50 12.69
N SER A 32 -8.94 6.40 11.96
CA SER A 32 -7.98 5.30 11.89
C SER A 32 -6.92 5.56 10.80
N THR A 33 -5.67 5.24 11.11
CA THR A 33 -4.58 5.28 10.12
C THR A 33 -4.88 4.29 8.98
N PRO A 34 -4.83 4.73 7.70
CA PRO A 34 -5.04 3.83 6.56
C PRO A 34 -4.11 2.62 6.58
N SER A 35 -4.60 1.45 6.19
CA SER A 35 -3.81 0.21 6.19
C SER A 35 -2.53 0.31 5.36
N ALA A 36 -2.54 1.13 4.32
CA ALA A 36 -1.38 1.40 3.47
C ALA A 36 -0.26 2.20 4.16
N ASN A 37 -0.53 2.77 5.34
CA ASN A 37 0.41 3.54 6.15
C ASN A 37 0.73 2.84 7.48
N ARG A 38 0.39 1.56 7.60
CA ARG A 38 0.72 0.74 8.76
C ARG A 38 1.85 -0.21 8.40
N ILE A 39 2.75 -0.48 9.34
CA ILE A 39 3.75 -1.52 9.20
C ILE A 39 3.04 -2.88 9.11
N GLN A 40 3.28 -3.62 8.05
CA GLN A 40 2.66 -4.93 7.82
C GLN A 40 3.53 -6.03 8.40
N ILE A 41 3.07 -6.69 9.46
CA ILE A 41 3.78 -7.77 10.16
C ILE A 41 3.09 -9.09 9.82
N ALA A 42 3.71 -9.91 8.98
CA ALA A 42 3.15 -11.19 8.54
C ALA A 42 3.68 -12.36 9.39
N PHE A 43 2.77 -13.21 9.87
CA PHE A 43 3.09 -14.36 10.70
C PHE A 43 3.03 -15.65 9.88
N PHE A 44 4.16 -16.33 9.73
CA PHE A 44 4.31 -17.63 9.08
C PHE A 44 4.53 -18.73 10.11
N GLY A 45 4.08 -19.93 9.84
CA GLY A 45 4.28 -21.08 10.73
C GLY A 45 3.29 -22.20 10.42
N LYS A 46 3.62 -23.44 10.74
CA LYS A 46 2.74 -24.60 10.54
C LYS A 46 1.43 -24.46 11.35
N ARG A 47 0.45 -25.27 10.97
CA ARG A 47 -0.78 -25.43 11.77
C ARG A 47 -0.40 -25.78 13.22
N ASN A 48 -1.11 -25.23 14.17
CA ASN A 48 -0.87 -25.42 15.60
C ASN A 48 0.48 -24.89 16.14
N SER A 49 1.28 -24.15 15.37
CA SER A 49 2.47 -23.46 15.92
C SER A 49 2.12 -22.34 16.90
N GLY A 50 0.84 -21.97 16.99
CA GLY A 50 0.35 -20.94 17.91
C GLY A 50 0.38 -19.53 17.33
N LYS A 51 0.41 -19.34 16.00
CA LYS A 51 0.35 -18.02 15.32
C LYS A 51 -0.80 -17.16 15.83
N SER A 52 -2.03 -17.68 15.70
CA SER A 52 -3.24 -16.92 16.08
C SER A 52 -3.28 -16.63 17.58
N SER A 53 -2.80 -17.55 18.42
CA SER A 53 -2.66 -17.30 19.87
C SER A 53 -1.64 -16.20 20.16
N LEU A 54 -0.51 -16.20 19.45
CA LEU A 54 0.52 -15.18 19.54
C LEU A 54 0.01 -13.81 19.11
N ILE A 55 -0.66 -13.73 17.96
CA ILE A 55 -1.31 -12.50 17.47
C ILE A 55 -2.32 -11.98 18.47
N ASN A 56 -3.13 -12.86 19.05
CA ASN A 56 -4.10 -12.49 20.09
C ASN A 56 -3.41 -12.01 21.37
N ALA A 57 -2.30 -12.63 21.77
CA ALA A 57 -1.55 -12.23 22.96
C ALA A 57 -0.90 -10.85 22.78
N LEU A 58 -0.33 -10.57 21.58
CA LEU A 58 0.23 -9.28 21.24
C LEU A 58 -0.85 -8.18 21.20
N ALA A 59 -2.01 -8.48 20.60
CA ALA A 59 -3.12 -7.51 20.51
C ALA A 59 -3.78 -7.18 21.86
N LYS A 60 -3.60 -7.99 22.90
CA LYS A 60 -4.19 -7.80 24.23
C LYS A 60 -3.24 -7.15 25.24
N GLN A 61 -2.05 -6.72 24.84
CA GLN A 61 -1.15 -6.01 25.75
C GLN A 61 -1.55 -4.55 25.91
N GLU A 62 -1.32 -3.97 27.09
CA GLU A 62 -1.67 -2.58 27.42
C GLU A 62 -0.93 -1.53 26.56
N ILE A 63 0.10 -1.96 25.84
CA ILE A 63 0.91 -1.13 24.93
C ILE A 63 0.21 -0.91 23.58
N SER A 64 -0.91 -1.62 23.32
CA SER A 64 -1.58 -1.61 22.01
C SER A 64 -3.00 -1.07 22.08
N ILE A 65 -3.29 -0.01 21.32
CA ILE A 65 -4.67 0.41 21.01
C ILE A 65 -5.15 -0.45 19.85
N VAL A 66 -6.16 -1.30 20.10
CA VAL A 66 -6.68 -2.25 19.10
C VAL A 66 -7.92 -1.68 18.42
N SER A 67 -7.95 -1.74 17.10
CA SER A 67 -9.19 -1.67 16.33
C SER A 67 -9.38 -2.99 15.58
N ASP A 68 -10.51 -3.69 15.80
CA ASP A 68 -10.84 -4.91 15.06
C ASP A 68 -11.21 -4.56 13.61
N VAL A 69 -10.36 -4.96 12.66
CA VAL A 69 -10.68 -4.93 11.23
C VAL A 69 -11.03 -6.36 10.82
N LEU A 70 -12.32 -6.65 10.70
CA LEU A 70 -12.79 -7.94 10.20
C LEU A 70 -12.47 -8.04 8.71
N GLY A 71 -11.65 -9.03 8.34
CA GLY A 71 -11.42 -9.40 6.94
C GLY A 71 -12.62 -10.15 6.35
N THR A 72 -12.78 -10.10 5.03
CA THR A 72 -13.70 -10.96 4.30
C THR A 72 -13.22 -12.41 4.33
N THR A 73 -14.12 -13.38 4.15
CA THR A 73 -13.89 -14.81 4.34
C THR A 73 -12.76 -15.44 3.49
N THR A 74 -12.16 -14.70 2.59
CA THR A 74 -11.05 -15.12 1.71
C THR A 74 -9.72 -14.41 1.98
N ASP A 75 -9.72 -13.33 2.77
CA ASP A 75 -8.50 -12.61 3.13
C ASP A 75 -7.92 -13.12 4.46
N PRO A 76 -6.59 -13.11 4.64
CA PRO A 76 -5.97 -13.45 5.92
C PRO A 76 -6.53 -12.55 7.03
N VAL A 77 -6.81 -13.13 8.19
CA VAL A 77 -7.30 -12.39 9.35
C VAL A 77 -6.23 -11.38 9.75
N SER A 78 -6.58 -10.10 9.73
CA SER A 78 -5.66 -9.03 10.09
C SER A 78 -6.14 -8.29 11.33
N LYS A 79 -5.21 -7.93 12.22
CA LYS A 79 -5.46 -7.08 13.39
C LYS A 79 -4.63 -5.83 13.32
N ALA A 80 -5.27 -4.69 13.53
CA ALA A 80 -4.59 -3.42 13.64
C ALA A 80 -4.23 -3.14 15.10
N LEU A 81 -3.02 -2.69 15.34
CA LEU A 81 -2.56 -2.24 16.66
C LEU A 81 -1.51 -1.13 16.49
N GLU A 82 -1.28 -0.39 17.54
CA GLU A 82 -0.22 0.61 17.59
C GLU A 82 0.91 0.10 18.50
N ILE A 83 2.13 0.09 18.01
CA ILE A 83 3.33 -0.34 18.74
C ILE A 83 4.23 0.88 18.92
N PHE A 84 4.35 1.39 20.14
CA PHE A 84 5.28 2.48 20.42
C PHE A 84 6.73 1.95 20.45
N PRO A 85 7.73 2.63 19.83
CA PRO A 85 7.64 3.90 19.09
C PRO A 85 7.43 3.77 17.57
N ILE A 86 7.21 2.57 17.02
CA ILE A 86 7.14 2.34 15.56
C ILE A 86 5.77 2.69 14.94
N GLY A 87 4.78 3.06 15.77
CA GLY A 87 3.49 3.55 15.31
C GLY A 87 2.50 2.46 14.88
N PRO A 88 1.56 2.79 13.97
CA PRO A 88 0.47 1.90 13.59
C PRO A 88 0.95 0.70 12.78
N CYS A 89 0.54 -0.49 13.22
CA CYS A 89 0.88 -1.78 12.63
C CYS A 89 -0.36 -2.59 12.23
N THR A 90 -0.19 -3.52 11.32
CA THR A 90 -1.19 -4.55 10.98
C THR A 90 -0.54 -5.92 11.11
N LEU A 91 -1.07 -6.77 12.00
CA LEU A 91 -0.67 -8.17 12.12
C LEU A 91 -1.49 -9.00 11.12
N ILE A 92 -0.80 -9.75 10.26
CA ILE A 92 -1.40 -10.58 9.22
C ILE A 92 -1.20 -12.05 9.58
N ASP A 93 -2.29 -12.75 9.89
CA ASP A 93 -2.25 -14.19 10.12
C ASP A 93 -2.30 -14.94 8.78
N THR A 94 -1.28 -15.74 8.49
CA THR A 94 -1.25 -16.58 7.30
C THR A 94 -1.88 -17.96 7.52
N ALA A 95 -2.84 -18.08 8.43
CA ALA A 95 -3.56 -19.33 8.68
C ALA A 95 -4.16 -19.93 7.39
N GLY A 96 -4.10 -21.26 7.24
CA GLY A 96 -4.63 -21.96 6.07
C GLY A 96 -3.63 -22.19 4.93
N PHE A 97 -2.37 -21.74 5.03
CA PHE A 97 -1.33 -22.09 4.04
C PHE A 97 -0.79 -23.53 4.20
N ASP A 98 -1.17 -24.19 5.29
CA ASP A 98 -0.67 -25.52 5.68
C ASP A 98 -1.71 -26.64 5.47
N ASP A 99 -2.89 -26.36 4.88
CA ASP A 99 -3.91 -27.36 4.67
C ASP A 99 -3.41 -28.46 3.73
N VAL A 100 -3.49 -29.70 4.22
CA VAL A 100 -3.08 -30.91 3.55
C VAL A 100 -3.92 -31.03 2.26
N GLY A 101 -3.25 -30.95 1.09
CA GLY A 101 -3.89 -31.16 -0.21
C GLY A 101 -3.71 -30.01 -1.24
N SER A 102 -3.29 -28.80 -0.85
CA SER A 102 -2.89 -27.82 -1.84
C SER A 102 -1.48 -28.13 -2.34
N LEU A 103 -1.37 -28.43 -3.64
CA LEU A 103 -0.09 -28.61 -4.34
C LEU A 103 0.92 -27.52 -3.93
N GLY A 104 2.18 -27.91 -3.69
CA GLY A 104 3.25 -27.01 -3.22
C GLY A 104 3.35 -25.67 -3.98
N ALA A 105 2.97 -25.65 -5.27
CA ALA A 105 2.92 -24.44 -6.09
C ALA A 105 1.94 -23.37 -5.57
N LEU A 106 0.73 -23.74 -5.13
CA LEU A 106 -0.27 -22.82 -4.58
C LEU A 106 0.18 -22.25 -3.22
N ARG A 107 0.87 -23.06 -2.41
CA ARG A 107 1.45 -22.59 -1.14
C ARG A 107 2.54 -21.55 -1.35
N ILE A 108 3.43 -21.80 -2.32
CA ILE A 108 4.50 -20.87 -2.70
C ILE A 108 3.91 -19.56 -3.22
N GLU A 109 2.86 -19.63 -4.04
CA GLU A 109 2.21 -18.42 -4.59
C GLU A 109 1.53 -17.59 -3.50
N LYS A 110 0.79 -18.21 -2.59
CA LYS A 110 0.18 -17.52 -1.44
C LYS A 110 1.23 -16.88 -0.54
N THR A 111 2.32 -17.60 -0.23
CA THR A 111 3.45 -17.06 0.54
C THR A 111 4.06 -15.83 -0.15
N LYS A 112 4.28 -15.90 -1.47
CA LYS A 112 4.81 -14.76 -2.25
C LYS A 112 3.89 -13.54 -2.20
N ASN A 113 2.57 -13.74 -2.26
CA ASN A 113 1.58 -12.67 -2.22
C ASN A 113 1.54 -11.96 -0.86
N VAL A 114 1.71 -12.69 0.25
CA VAL A 114 1.80 -12.09 1.58
C VAL A 114 3.14 -11.38 1.76
N LEU A 115 4.25 -12.01 1.36
CA LEU A 115 5.58 -11.40 1.45
C LEU A 115 5.71 -10.12 0.60
N ALA A 116 4.95 -10.02 -0.50
CA ALA A 116 4.93 -8.80 -1.31
C ALA A 116 4.34 -7.58 -0.56
N LYS A 117 3.57 -7.82 0.50
CA LYS A 117 2.93 -6.76 1.31
C LYS A 117 3.60 -6.57 2.67
N ALA A 118 4.38 -7.55 3.14
CA ALA A 118 4.98 -7.56 4.47
C ALA A 118 6.21 -6.66 4.54
N ASP A 119 6.29 -5.87 5.61
CA ASP A 119 7.49 -5.12 5.99
C ASP A 119 8.34 -5.94 6.96
N ILE A 120 7.68 -6.77 7.80
CA ILE A 120 8.31 -7.68 8.77
C ILE A 120 7.68 -9.06 8.62
N ALA A 121 8.50 -10.11 8.63
CA ALA A 121 8.08 -11.50 8.66
C ALA A 121 8.42 -12.14 10.01
N ILE A 122 7.42 -12.67 10.70
CA ILE A 122 7.57 -13.44 11.93
C ILE A 122 7.36 -14.92 11.60
N VAL A 123 8.38 -15.74 11.79
CA VAL A 123 8.29 -17.19 11.57
C VAL A 123 8.09 -17.88 12.91
N VAL A 124 6.90 -18.42 13.15
CA VAL A 124 6.51 -19.05 14.41
C VAL A 124 6.72 -20.55 14.34
N VAL A 125 7.61 -21.07 15.17
CA VAL A 125 7.94 -22.49 15.32
C VAL A 125 7.46 -22.95 16.70
N ALA A 126 6.76 -24.09 16.76
CA ALA A 126 6.40 -24.67 18.05
C ALA A 126 7.63 -25.32 18.69
N ALA A 127 7.77 -25.26 20.01
CA ALA A 127 8.95 -25.78 20.72
C ALA A 127 9.16 -27.28 20.53
N ASP A 128 8.10 -28.03 20.21
CA ASP A 128 8.10 -29.47 19.94
C ASP A 128 8.30 -29.85 18.46
N GLU A 129 8.58 -28.87 17.58
CA GLU A 129 8.72 -29.08 16.13
C GLU A 129 10.03 -29.84 15.81
N LYS A 130 9.93 -30.82 14.92
CA LYS A 130 11.07 -31.66 14.47
C LYS A 130 11.33 -31.59 12.96
N ASP A 131 10.35 -31.16 12.16
CA ASP A 131 10.48 -31.04 10.71
C ASP A 131 10.60 -29.57 10.28
N PHE A 132 11.80 -29.19 9.85
CA PHE A 132 12.14 -27.83 9.46
C PHE A 132 12.06 -27.56 7.94
N SER A 133 11.59 -28.51 7.13
CA SER A 133 11.58 -28.41 5.66
C SER A 133 10.83 -27.18 5.18
N VAL A 134 9.56 -27.01 5.60
CA VAL A 134 8.71 -25.88 5.21
C VAL A 134 9.26 -24.55 5.76
N TYR A 135 9.82 -24.56 6.96
CA TYR A 135 10.46 -23.37 7.54
C TYR A 135 11.67 -22.90 6.74
N SER A 136 12.46 -23.86 6.23
CA SER A 136 13.60 -23.55 5.34
C SER A 136 13.15 -22.84 4.07
N ASP A 137 12.03 -23.27 3.46
CA ASP A 137 11.46 -22.65 2.25
C ASP A 137 10.96 -21.24 2.53
N TRP A 138 10.27 -21.03 3.65
CA TRP A 138 9.81 -19.69 4.04
C TRP A 138 11.00 -18.75 4.30
N LEU A 139 11.97 -19.16 5.09
CA LEU A 139 13.16 -18.35 5.38
C LEU A 139 13.94 -18.00 4.10
N TYR A 140 14.04 -18.95 3.16
CA TYR A 140 14.64 -18.68 1.85
C TYR A 140 13.85 -17.62 1.05
N ALA A 141 12.51 -17.75 0.99
CA ALA A 141 11.65 -16.81 0.29
C ALA A 141 11.69 -15.41 0.91
N ILE A 142 11.66 -15.31 2.25
CA ILE A 142 11.78 -14.06 3.02
C ILE A 142 13.11 -13.38 2.71
N LYS A 143 14.22 -14.12 2.79
CA LYS A 143 15.56 -13.60 2.51
C LYS A 143 15.72 -13.13 1.07
N LYS A 144 15.18 -13.89 0.11
CA LYS A 144 15.17 -13.50 -1.32
C LYS A 144 14.43 -12.17 -1.57
N LYS A 145 13.40 -11.89 -0.78
CA LYS A 145 12.61 -10.64 -0.85
C LYS A 145 13.19 -9.51 0.00
N ASN A 146 14.28 -9.74 0.71
CA ASN A 146 14.91 -8.77 1.63
C ASN A 146 13.94 -8.20 2.67
N VAL A 147 12.99 -9.02 3.15
CA VAL A 147 12.06 -8.66 4.22
C VAL A 147 12.72 -8.93 5.56
N SER A 148 12.61 -7.99 6.51
CA SER A 148 13.09 -8.17 7.89
C SER A 148 12.45 -9.40 8.53
N CYS A 149 13.24 -10.28 9.14
CA CYS A 149 12.77 -11.57 9.66
C CYS A 149 13.17 -11.81 11.11
N LEU A 150 12.22 -12.31 11.90
CA LEU A 150 12.44 -12.81 13.25
C LEU A 150 11.80 -14.19 13.41
N CYS A 151 12.50 -15.13 14.02
CA CYS A 151 11.93 -16.41 14.39
C CYS A 151 11.39 -16.36 15.83
N VAL A 152 10.19 -16.91 16.04
CA VAL A 152 9.57 -17.03 17.37
C VAL A 152 9.39 -18.49 17.69
N ILE A 153 10.13 -18.98 18.69
CA ILE A 153 9.97 -20.32 19.25
C ILE A 153 8.87 -20.22 20.30
N ASN A 154 7.68 -20.69 19.94
CA ASN A 154 6.48 -20.58 20.78
C ASN A 154 6.20 -21.89 21.55
N LYS A 155 5.32 -21.85 22.57
CA LYS A 155 4.95 -22.96 23.43
C LYS A 155 6.11 -23.47 24.31
N THR A 156 7.02 -22.60 24.71
CA THR A 156 8.16 -22.95 25.58
C THR A 156 7.74 -23.34 27.01
N ASP A 157 6.47 -23.24 27.32
CA ASP A 157 5.86 -23.77 28.53
C ASP A 157 5.56 -25.26 28.47
N LEU A 158 5.52 -25.87 27.28
CA LEU A 158 5.27 -27.29 27.05
C LEU A 158 6.55 -28.10 26.83
N GLU A 159 7.57 -27.48 26.23
CA GLU A 159 8.84 -28.09 25.91
C GLU A 159 9.97 -27.11 26.24
N SER A 160 10.94 -27.57 27.03
CA SER A 160 12.08 -26.77 27.48
C SER A 160 13.32 -26.91 26.60
N ASP A 161 13.51 -28.04 25.91
CA ASP A 161 14.64 -28.22 25.00
C ASP A 161 14.32 -27.80 23.59
N THR A 162 14.78 -26.63 23.25
CA THR A 162 14.63 -26.01 21.92
C THR A 162 15.94 -25.94 21.15
N SER A 163 16.99 -26.64 21.57
CA SER A 163 18.35 -26.53 21.04
C SER A 163 18.45 -26.86 19.55
N GLU A 164 17.67 -27.83 19.05
CA GLU A 164 17.64 -28.14 17.61
C GLU A 164 17.06 -26.99 16.78
N ILE A 165 15.98 -26.37 17.26
CA ILE A 165 15.34 -25.20 16.60
C ILE A 165 16.30 -24.02 16.60
N GLU A 166 16.92 -23.71 17.74
CA GLU A 166 17.89 -22.63 17.89
C GLU A 166 19.09 -22.81 16.94
N LYS A 167 19.61 -24.02 16.85
CA LYS A 167 20.69 -24.36 15.92
C LYS A 167 20.26 -24.18 14.46
N PHE A 168 19.07 -24.66 14.10
CA PHE A 168 18.51 -24.52 12.75
C PHE A 168 18.35 -23.04 12.37
N VAL A 169 17.73 -22.22 13.23
CA VAL A 169 17.46 -20.80 12.96
C VAL A 169 18.78 -20.01 12.87
N SER A 170 19.72 -20.28 13.79
CA SER A 170 21.05 -19.65 13.79
C SER A 170 21.84 -19.96 12.52
N GLN A 171 21.79 -21.21 12.02
CA GLN A 171 22.41 -21.58 10.74
C GLN A 171 21.82 -20.85 9.54
N LYS A 172 20.56 -20.42 9.62
CA LYS A 172 19.92 -19.59 8.58
C LYS A 172 20.27 -18.10 8.73
N GLY A 173 20.97 -17.70 9.79
CA GLY A 173 21.36 -16.31 10.06
C GLY A 173 20.16 -15.44 10.43
N VAL A 174 19.15 -16.00 11.09
CA VAL A 174 17.95 -15.30 11.56
C VAL A 174 17.98 -15.20 13.09
N ASP A 175 17.64 -14.04 13.63
CA ASP A 175 17.49 -13.84 15.08
C ASP A 175 16.23 -14.54 15.59
N PHE A 176 16.20 -14.92 16.87
CA PHE A 176 15.06 -15.60 17.45
C PHE A 176 14.73 -15.12 18.86
N VAL A 177 13.49 -15.41 19.29
CA VAL A 177 13.02 -15.22 20.67
C VAL A 177 12.17 -16.41 21.10
N LYS A 178 12.34 -16.81 22.35
CA LYS A 178 11.55 -17.90 22.99
C LYS A 178 10.38 -17.29 23.74
N VAL A 179 9.15 -17.74 23.44
CA VAL A 179 7.92 -17.22 24.06
C VAL A 179 6.95 -18.32 24.42
N SER A 180 6.05 -18.02 25.33
CA SER A 180 4.77 -18.72 25.47
C SER A 180 3.63 -17.74 25.29
N ALA A 181 2.91 -17.84 24.19
CA ALA A 181 1.73 -17.02 23.93
C ALA A 181 0.61 -17.31 24.96
N GLU A 182 0.47 -18.57 25.39
CA GLU A 182 -0.52 -19.03 26.37
C GLU A 182 -0.23 -18.47 27.76
N LYS A 183 1.02 -18.56 28.23
CA LYS A 183 1.46 -18.08 29.54
C LYS A 183 1.93 -16.62 29.53
N ARG A 184 1.92 -15.96 28.36
CA ARG A 184 2.38 -14.58 28.17
C ARG A 184 3.85 -14.36 28.60
N ILE A 185 4.71 -15.37 28.39
CA ILE A 185 6.13 -15.31 28.73
C ILE A 185 6.90 -14.65 27.59
N ASN A 186 7.79 -13.70 27.90
CA ASN A 186 8.72 -13.02 26.98
C ASN A 186 8.03 -12.27 25.83
N LEU A 187 6.76 -11.84 25.97
CA LEU A 187 6.09 -11.03 24.95
C LEU A 187 6.73 -9.64 24.82
N ASP A 188 7.20 -9.06 25.94
CA ASP A 188 7.88 -7.76 25.94
C ASP A 188 9.20 -7.84 25.13
N LEU A 189 9.98 -8.90 25.33
CA LEU A 189 11.20 -9.16 24.56
C LEU A 189 10.89 -9.35 23.07
N LEU A 190 9.75 -9.94 22.73
CA LEU A 190 9.30 -10.07 21.35
C LEU A 190 9.00 -8.67 20.75
N PHE A 191 8.33 -7.78 21.48
CA PHE A 191 8.10 -6.40 21.03
C PHE A 191 9.42 -5.64 20.82
N GLU A 192 10.36 -5.72 21.75
CA GLU A 192 11.67 -5.09 21.61
C GLU A 192 12.39 -5.56 20.33
N LYS A 193 12.35 -6.86 20.03
CA LYS A 193 12.96 -7.40 18.82
C LYS A 193 12.21 -6.98 17.56
N ILE A 194 10.88 -6.91 17.56
CA ILE A 194 10.09 -6.37 16.44
C ILE A 194 10.47 -4.92 16.17
N ILE A 195 10.54 -4.09 17.23
CA ILE A 195 10.96 -2.68 17.12
C ILE A 195 12.37 -2.58 16.52
N LYS A 196 13.29 -3.42 16.98
CA LYS A 196 14.69 -3.43 16.49
C LYS A 196 14.82 -3.74 15.01
N ILE A 197 13.99 -4.64 14.47
CA ILE A 197 14.02 -5.06 13.05
C ILE A 197 13.07 -4.28 12.17
N SER A 198 12.27 -3.36 12.74
CA SER A 198 11.36 -2.53 11.95
C SER A 198 12.14 -1.62 11.00
N PRO A 199 11.58 -1.33 9.82
CA PRO A 199 12.21 -0.40 8.89
C PRO A 199 12.39 0.97 9.54
N LYS A 200 13.62 1.45 9.66
CA LYS A 200 13.92 2.76 10.26
C LYS A 200 13.42 3.93 9.42
N ASP A 201 13.30 3.72 8.12
CA ASP A 201 12.90 4.75 7.15
C ASP A 201 11.37 4.98 7.10
N PHE A 202 10.58 4.28 7.92
CA PHE A 202 9.12 4.35 7.79
C PHE A 202 8.58 5.74 8.16
N ASP A 203 9.17 6.40 9.15
CA ASP A 203 8.81 7.75 9.61
C ASP A 203 9.65 8.86 8.95
N GLU A 204 10.78 8.52 8.30
CA GLU A 204 11.69 9.49 7.69
C GLU A 204 11.31 9.87 6.25
N ILE A 205 10.45 9.08 5.59
CA ILE A 205 10.06 9.32 4.20
C ILE A 205 8.92 10.31 4.16
N SER A 206 9.21 11.50 3.65
CA SER A 206 8.28 12.60 3.49
C SER A 206 7.59 12.56 2.12
N ILE A 207 6.30 12.89 2.05
CA ILE A 207 5.55 13.01 0.79
C ILE A 207 6.06 14.21 0.00
N THR A 208 6.21 15.36 0.66
CA THR A 208 6.63 16.62 0.04
C THR A 208 8.14 16.87 0.17
N GLY A 209 8.86 16.07 0.96
CA GLY A 209 10.30 16.16 1.14
C GLY A 209 10.78 17.58 1.42
N VAL A 210 11.76 18.02 0.67
CA VAL A 210 12.36 19.37 0.76
C VAL A 210 11.55 20.46 0.05
N LEU A 211 10.49 20.10 -0.70
CA LEU A 211 9.70 21.05 -1.48
C LEU A 211 8.91 22.02 -0.61
N ALA A 212 8.53 21.59 0.60
CA ALA A 212 7.80 22.42 1.55
C ALA A 212 8.34 22.26 2.97
N GLY A 213 8.43 23.38 3.69
CA GLY A 213 8.87 23.48 5.08
C GLY A 213 8.03 24.46 5.88
N GLU A 214 8.52 24.81 7.08
CA GLU A 214 7.86 25.74 7.99
C GLU A 214 7.65 27.11 7.34
N ASN A 215 6.43 27.66 7.48
CA ASN A 215 5.99 28.95 6.92
C ASN A 215 5.93 29.01 5.38
N ASP A 216 6.21 27.95 4.65
CA ASP A 216 6.03 27.93 3.21
C ASP A 216 4.54 27.97 2.85
N SER A 217 4.16 28.80 1.87
CA SER A 217 2.81 28.83 1.31
C SER A 217 2.68 27.73 0.25
N VAL A 218 1.70 26.84 0.44
CA VAL A 218 1.42 25.72 -0.46
C VAL A 218 -0.02 25.78 -0.94
N LEU A 219 -0.23 25.74 -2.26
CA LEU A 219 -1.55 25.70 -2.89
C LEU A 219 -1.83 24.27 -3.38
N LEU A 220 -2.88 23.67 -2.85
CA LEU A 220 -3.39 22.38 -3.28
C LEU A 220 -4.57 22.58 -4.24
N VAL A 221 -4.46 22.06 -5.46
CA VAL A 221 -5.54 22.10 -6.45
C VAL A 221 -6.12 20.70 -6.59
N ALA A 222 -7.23 20.49 -5.88
CA ALA A 222 -7.90 19.20 -5.75
C ALA A 222 -9.27 19.27 -6.44
N PRO A 223 -9.45 18.75 -7.65
CA PRO A 223 -10.76 18.65 -8.27
C PRO A 223 -11.66 17.75 -7.43
N GLN A 224 -12.97 18.00 -7.49
CA GLN A 224 -13.95 17.10 -6.88
C GLN A 224 -13.94 15.80 -7.66
N ASP A 225 -13.35 14.77 -7.07
CA ASP A 225 -13.32 13.43 -7.65
C ASP A 225 -14.70 12.78 -7.50
N ILE A 226 -15.30 12.39 -8.63
CA ILE A 226 -16.61 11.70 -8.66
C ILE A 226 -16.53 10.34 -7.98
N GLU A 227 -15.34 9.73 -7.96
CA GLU A 227 -15.08 8.43 -7.32
C GLU A 227 -14.87 8.56 -5.80
N ALA A 228 -14.60 9.76 -5.31
CA ALA A 228 -14.48 9.99 -3.88
C ALA A 228 -15.85 9.88 -3.18
N PRO A 229 -15.94 9.23 -2.01
CA PRO A 229 -17.16 9.24 -1.23
C PRO A 229 -17.60 10.68 -0.94
N LYS A 230 -18.90 10.96 -1.10
CA LYS A 230 -19.46 12.30 -0.89
C LYS A 230 -18.99 12.91 0.45
N GLY A 231 -18.45 14.10 0.39
CA GLY A 231 -17.98 14.84 1.56
C GLY A 231 -16.57 14.45 2.04
N ARG A 232 -15.80 13.71 1.24
CA ARG A 232 -14.42 13.30 1.58
C ARG A 232 -13.43 13.72 0.50
N LEU A 233 -12.20 13.99 0.92
CA LEU A 233 -11.04 14.04 0.05
C LEU A 233 -10.50 12.63 -0.18
N ILE A 234 -9.80 12.41 -1.28
CA ILE A 234 -9.10 11.15 -1.54
C ILE A 234 -7.84 11.03 -0.65
N LEU A 235 -7.42 9.81 -0.40
CA LEU A 235 -6.34 9.52 0.54
C LEU A 235 -5.03 10.30 0.27
N PRO A 236 -4.52 10.45 -0.97
CA PRO A 236 -3.34 11.24 -1.23
C PRO A 236 -3.47 12.72 -0.80
N GLN A 237 -4.65 13.31 -1.02
CA GLN A 237 -4.91 14.70 -0.62
C GLN A 237 -4.87 14.85 0.90
N VAL A 238 -5.57 13.96 1.64
CA VAL A 238 -5.61 13.99 3.10
C VAL A 238 -4.21 13.82 3.71
N GLN A 239 -3.41 12.86 3.21
CA GLN A 239 -2.06 12.60 3.72
C GLN A 239 -1.12 13.77 3.44
N THR A 240 -1.18 14.35 2.24
CA THR A 240 -0.36 15.52 1.90
C THR A 240 -0.71 16.73 2.76
N ILE A 241 -2.02 17.01 2.98
CA ILE A 241 -2.46 18.09 3.88
C ILE A 241 -1.90 17.85 5.29
N ARG A 242 -2.06 16.63 5.83
CA ARG A 242 -1.59 16.30 7.17
C ARG A 242 -0.09 16.53 7.31
N GLU A 243 0.72 16.03 6.39
CA GLU A 243 2.17 16.22 6.43
C GLU A 243 2.57 17.71 6.34
N LEU A 244 1.92 18.48 5.47
CA LEU A 244 2.18 19.91 5.36
C LEU A 244 1.86 20.67 6.66
N LEU A 245 0.78 20.28 7.35
CA LEU A 245 0.45 20.85 8.67
C LEU A 245 1.47 20.45 9.73
N ASP A 246 1.94 19.19 9.72
CA ASP A 246 3.00 18.73 10.62
C ASP A 246 4.31 19.50 10.39
N LYS A 247 4.59 19.89 9.15
CA LYS A 247 5.71 20.77 8.76
C LYS A 247 5.45 22.26 9.06
N LYS A 248 4.29 22.61 9.60
CA LYS A 248 3.87 24.02 9.87
C LYS A 248 3.84 24.89 8.62
N ALA A 249 3.53 24.31 7.45
CA ALA A 249 3.30 25.06 6.21
C ALA A 249 1.93 25.72 6.23
N VAL A 250 1.79 26.80 5.45
CA VAL A 250 0.50 27.49 5.23
C VAL A 250 -0.19 26.86 4.02
N VAL A 251 -1.30 26.15 4.23
CA VAL A 251 -1.97 25.36 3.20
C VAL A 251 -3.25 26.04 2.74
N THR A 252 -3.35 26.30 1.45
CA THR A 252 -4.59 26.70 0.78
C THR A 252 -5.06 25.56 -0.13
N ILE A 253 -6.33 25.17 -0.06
CA ILE A 253 -6.89 24.13 -0.92
C ILE A 253 -8.09 24.64 -1.71
N VAL A 254 -8.10 24.39 -3.01
CA VAL A 254 -9.16 24.84 -3.92
C VAL A 254 -9.41 23.83 -5.04
N THR A 255 -10.54 23.98 -5.72
CA THR A 255 -10.78 23.29 -7.00
C THR A 255 -10.06 24.02 -8.15
N ALA A 256 -9.88 23.34 -9.28
CA ALA A 256 -9.18 23.91 -10.44
C ALA A 256 -9.81 25.21 -10.93
N GLU A 257 -11.14 25.32 -10.92
CA GLU A 257 -11.89 26.53 -11.34
C GLU A 257 -11.68 27.72 -10.40
N LYS A 258 -11.31 27.46 -9.15
CA LYS A 258 -11.09 28.49 -8.12
C LYS A 258 -9.62 28.87 -7.94
N MET A 259 -8.70 28.21 -8.68
CA MET A 259 -7.27 28.46 -8.55
C MET A 259 -6.89 29.93 -8.77
N LYS A 260 -7.45 30.58 -9.81
CA LYS A 260 -7.18 32.00 -10.07
C LYS A 260 -7.60 32.88 -8.88
N ALA A 261 -8.82 32.69 -8.36
CA ALA A 261 -9.30 33.43 -7.21
C ALA A 261 -8.45 33.22 -5.96
N ALA A 262 -7.93 32.01 -5.77
CA ALA A 262 -7.00 31.72 -4.66
C ALA A 262 -5.66 32.45 -4.84
N LEU A 263 -5.08 32.43 -6.04
CA LEU A 263 -3.84 33.16 -6.34
C LEU A 263 -4.01 34.67 -6.15
N ASP A 264 -5.14 35.24 -6.57
CA ASP A 264 -5.45 36.66 -6.42
C ASP A 264 -5.64 37.08 -4.94
N ALA A 265 -6.01 36.13 -4.06
CA ALA A 265 -6.17 36.35 -2.63
C ALA A 265 -4.86 36.22 -1.83
N LEU A 266 -3.80 35.68 -2.42
CA LEU A 266 -2.51 35.54 -1.77
C LEU A 266 -1.64 36.78 -1.97
N ASN A 267 -0.98 37.26 -0.89
CA ASN A 267 -0.07 38.39 -0.97
C ASN A 267 1.20 38.13 -1.78
N LYS A 268 1.56 36.86 -1.93
CA LYS A 268 2.75 36.37 -2.68
C LYS A 268 2.40 35.07 -3.38
N PRO A 269 3.05 34.76 -4.52
CA PRO A 269 2.92 33.45 -5.14
C PRO A 269 3.22 32.33 -4.15
N PRO A 270 2.47 31.22 -4.15
CA PRO A 270 2.80 30.07 -3.32
C PRO A 270 4.14 29.49 -3.75
N LYS A 271 4.95 29.00 -2.80
CA LYS A 271 6.20 28.34 -3.11
C LYS A 271 5.96 27.04 -3.89
N LEU A 272 4.94 26.28 -3.49
CA LEU A 272 4.63 24.97 -4.05
C LEU A 272 3.14 24.90 -4.46
N ILE A 273 2.91 24.39 -5.65
CA ILE A 273 1.55 24.06 -6.14
C ILE A 273 1.50 22.54 -6.37
N ILE A 274 0.56 21.88 -5.70
CA ILE A 274 0.34 20.43 -5.84
C ILE A 274 -1.05 20.22 -6.42
N CYS A 275 -1.16 19.62 -7.59
CA CYS A 275 -2.45 19.39 -8.22
C CYS A 275 -2.72 17.91 -8.49
N ASP A 276 -3.97 17.59 -8.77
CA ASP A 276 -4.30 16.30 -9.37
C ASP A 276 -3.76 16.24 -10.81
N SER A 277 -3.23 15.09 -11.22
CA SER A 277 -2.66 14.91 -12.56
C SER A 277 -3.69 15.17 -13.68
N GLN A 278 -4.97 15.07 -13.39
CA GLN A 278 -6.05 15.40 -14.35
C GLN A 278 -6.12 16.90 -14.66
N ALA A 279 -5.80 17.75 -13.70
CA ALA A 279 -5.85 19.21 -13.81
C ALA A 279 -4.51 19.82 -14.27
N PHE A 280 -3.49 19.01 -14.52
CA PHE A 280 -2.11 19.46 -14.73
C PHE A 280 -1.98 20.60 -15.76
N LYS A 281 -2.55 20.44 -16.95
CA LYS A 281 -2.45 21.46 -18.00
C LYS A 281 -3.12 22.78 -17.58
N GLN A 282 -4.33 22.71 -17.03
CA GLN A 282 -5.05 23.91 -16.57
C GLN A 282 -4.30 24.63 -15.46
N VAL A 283 -3.72 23.87 -14.53
CA VAL A 283 -2.94 24.44 -13.41
C VAL A 283 -1.64 25.04 -13.93
N TYR A 284 -0.95 24.38 -14.84
CA TYR A 284 0.27 24.88 -15.45
C TYR A 284 0.07 26.23 -16.16
N ASP A 285 -1.01 26.35 -16.92
CA ASP A 285 -1.33 27.58 -17.67
C ASP A 285 -1.62 28.79 -16.73
N LEU A 286 -1.98 28.54 -15.47
CA LEU A 286 -2.29 29.55 -14.46
C LEU A 286 -1.20 29.73 -13.41
N ALA A 287 -0.27 28.78 -13.28
CA ALA A 287 0.74 28.79 -12.22
C ALA A 287 1.73 29.94 -12.39
N PRO A 288 2.04 30.70 -11.32
CA PRO A 288 3.13 31.66 -11.33
C PRO A 288 4.46 30.98 -11.64
N LYS A 289 5.33 31.65 -12.40
CA LYS A 289 6.62 31.08 -12.81
C LYS A 289 7.58 30.79 -11.64
N GLU A 290 7.41 31.51 -10.55
CA GLU A 290 8.18 31.38 -9.33
C GLU A 290 7.74 30.17 -8.48
N SER A 291 6.57 29.62 -8.75
CA SER A 291 6.02 28.48 -8.00
C SER A 291 6.54 27.17 -8.55
N ILE A 292 6.95 26.28 -7.65
CA ILE A 292 7.27 24.89 -7.99
C ILE A 292 5.94 24.18 -8.25
N LEU A 293 5.83 23.45 -9.37
CA LEU A 293 4.63 22.69 -9.72
C LEU A 293 4.91 21.18 -9.65
N THR A 294 4.03 20.43 -8.97
CA THR A 294 4.05 18.98 -8.95
C THR A 294 2.61 18.42 -8.83
N SER A 295 2.46 17.10 -8.75
CA SER A 295 1.16 16.46 -8.53
C SER A 295 1.17 15.47 -7.39
N PHE A 296 -0.01 15.20 -6.80
CA PHE A 296 -0.17 14.14 -5.80
C PHE A 296 0.36 12.80 -6.30
N SER A 297 0.11 12.43 -7.55
CA SER A 297 0.56 11.16 -8.13
C SER A 297 2.09 11.09 -8.25
N ILE A 298 2.78 12.19 -8.57
CA ILE A 298 4.24 12.25 -8.64
C ILE A 298 4.85 12.20 -7.24
N LEU A 299 4.31 12.97 -6.29
CA LEU A 299 4.75 12.92 -4.89
C LEU A 299 4.63 11.50 -4.34
N PHE A 300 3.50 10.82 -4.60
CA PHE A 300 3.31 9.44 -4.17
C PHE A 300 4.19 8.43 -4.92
N ALA A 301 4.58 8.71 -6.15
CA ALA A 301 5.57 7.91 -6.86
C ALA A 301 6.94 7.96 -6.19
N SER A 302 7.35 9.13 -5.69
CA SER A 302 8.57 9.30 -4.89
C SER A 302 8.42 8.71 -3.48
N TYR A 303 7.30 8.99 -2.82
CA TYR A 303 7.04 8.56 -1.44
C TYR A 303 6.97 7.03 -1.30
N LYS A 304 6.26 6.35 -2.20
CA LYS A 304 6.00 4.90 -2.13
C LYS A 304 6.82 4.06 -3.10
N GLY A 305 7.38 4.67 -4.15
CA GLY A 305 8.11 3.97 -5.21
C GLY A 305 9.58 4.34 -5.28
N ASP A 306 10.07 4.25 -6.51
CA ASP A 306 11.41 4.66 -6.93
C ASP A 306 11.22 5.65 -8.09
N ILE A 307 11.36 6.95 -7.79
CA ILE A 307 11.06 8.01 -8.76
C ILE A 307 12.01 7.97 -9.95
N GLU A 308 13.28 7.62 -9.74
CA GLU A 308 14.25 7.50 -10.82
C GLU A 308 13.91 6.35 -11.76
N GLU A 309 13.45 5.22 -11.22
CA GLU A 309 13.01 4.11 -12.04
C GLU A 309 11.76 4.45 -12.84
N PHE A 310 10.80 5.15 -12.23
CA PHE A 310 9.61 5.61 -12.94
C PHE A 310 9.91 6.65 -14.01
N LYS A 311 10.85 7.55 -13.79
CA LYS A 311 11.34 8.53 -14.74
C LYS A 311 12.00 7.84 -15.93
N LYS A 312 12.93 6.90 -15.66
CA LYS A 312 13.58 6.08 -16.68
C LYS A 312 12.56 5.26 -17.50
N GLY A 313 11.57 4.67 -16.81
CA GLY A 313 10.49 3.93 -17.46
C GLY A 313 9.64 4.79 -18.40
N ALA A 314 9.47 6.08 -18.09
CA ALA A 314 8.72 7.00 -18.95
C ALA A 314 9.39 7.26 -20.31
N GLU A 315 10.70 7.04 -20.46
CA GLU A 315 11.40 7.14 -21.73
C GLU A 315 10.90 6.07 -22.74
N ALA A 316 10.40 4.93 -22.25
CA ALA A 316 9.84 3.91 -23.09
C ALA A 316 8.57 4.38 -23.84
N ILE A 317 7.86 5.40 -23.32
CA ILE A 317 6.67 5.99 -23.96
C ILE A 317 7.00 6.52 -25.37
N ASP A 318 8.19 7.07 -25.55
CA ASP A 318 8.61 7.62 -26.85
C ASP A 318 8.83 6.54 -27.91
N LYS A 319 9.07 5.29 -27.49
CA LYS A 319 9.33 4.13 -28.38
C LYS A 319 8.07 3.32 -28.68
N LEU A 320 6.94 3.63 -28.04
CA LEU A 320 5.68 2.92 -28.26
C LEU A 320 5.14 3.16 -29.67
N ASN A 321 4.61 2.09 -30.26
CA ASN A 321 3.99 2.06 -31.58
C ASN A 321 2.77 1.13 -31.59
N GLU A 322 2.13 0.95 -32.74
CA GLU A 322 0.89 0.16 -32.87
C GLU A 322 1.02 -1.32 -32.48
N ASN A 323 2.23 -1.88 -32.53
CA ASN A 323 2.50 -3.27 -32.15
C ASN A 323 2.89 -3.43 -30.68
N SER A 324 3.02 -2.32 -29.94
CA SER A 324 3.43 -2.34 -28.54
C SER A 324 2.32 -2.84 -27.64
N SER A 325 2.73 -3.42 -26.50
CA SER A 325 1.85 -3.95 -25.46
C SER A 325 2.12 -3.24 -24.14
N VAL A 326 1.10 -2.63 -23.56
CA VAL A 326 1.19 -1.87 -22.31
C VAL A 326 0.29 -2.50 -21.26
N LEU A 327 0.80 -2.66 -20.02
CA LEU A 327 0.00 -3.04 -18.85
C LEU A 327 -0.29 -1.82 -18.01
N ILE A 328 -1.56 -1.50 -17.79
CA ILE A 328 -2.01 -0.49 -16.83
C ILE A 328 -2.38 -1.19 -15.52
N ALA A 329 -1.68 -0.81 -14.44
CA ALA A 329 -1.79 -1.46 -13.14
C ALA A 329 -2.34 -0.50 -12.08
N GLU A 330 -3.47 -0.87 -11.47
CA GLU A 330 -4.14 -0.12 -10.40
C GLU A 330 -3.99 -0.82 -9.05
N ALA A 331 -3.93 -0.02 -7.97
CA ALA A 331 -3.90 -0.52 -6.60
C ALA A 331 -5.30 -0.91 -6.09
N CYS A 332 -6.33 -0.20 -6.53
CA CYS A 332 -7.71 -0.38 -6.11
C CYS A 332 -8.53 -1.05 -7.21
N SER A 333 -9.63 -1.70 -6.80
CA SER A 333 -10.65 -2.25 -7.69
C SER A 333 -11.91 -1.40 -7.51
N HIS A 334 -12.06 -0.35 -8.29
CA HIS A 334 -13.27 0.46 -8.30
C HIS A 334 -14.05 0.30 -9.62
N THR A 335 -15.30 0.70 -9.60
CA THR A 335 -16.14 0.66 -10.81
C THR A 335 -15.69 1.73 -11.78
N THR A 336 -15.55 1.39 -13.06
CA THR A 336 -15.19 2.35 -14.11
C THR A 336 -16.30 3.40 -14.26
N LEU A 337 -15.94 4.67 -14.10
CA LEU A 337 -16.80 5.82 -14.35
C LEU A 337 -16.34 6.58 -15.60
N ASP A 338 -17.22 7.43 -16.15
CA ASP A 338 -16.86 8.32 -17.25
C ASP A 338 -15.73 9.26 -16.80
N GLY A 339 -14.60 9.22 -17.52
CA GLY A 339 -13.43 10.02 -17.19
C GLY A 339 -12.34 9.29 -16.35
N ASP A 340 -12.51 8.01 -16.05
CA ASP A 340 -11.53 7.16 -15.36
C ASP A 340 -10.12 7.31 -16.00
N ILE A 341 -9.14 7.61 -15.15
CA ILE A 341 -7.76 7.86 -15.56
C ILE A 341 -7.15 6.61 -16.21
N ALA A 342 -7.30 5.47 -15.57
CA ALA A 342 -6.67 4.22 -15.98
C ALA A 342 -7.33 3.61 -17.22
N LYS A 343 -8.67 3.61 -17.27
CA LYS A 343 -9.42 2.87 -18.29
C LYS A 343 -9.83 3.73 -19.49
N VAL A 344 -9.84 5.06 -19.32
CA VAL A 344 -10.28 5.98 -20.37
C VAL A 344 -9.18 6.96 -20.78
N LYS A 345 -8.66 7.75 -19.84
CA LYS A 345 -7.78 8.88 -20.16
C LYS A 345 -6.41 8.43 -20.66
N ILE A 346 -5.68 7.63 -19.91
CA ILE A 346 -4.35 7.11 -20.30
C ILE A 346 -4.44 6.28 -21.58
N PRO A 347 -5.37 5.32 -21.75
CA PRO A 347 -5.54 4.60 -23.00
C PRO A 347 -5.76 5.49 -24.22
N ASN A 348 -6.58 6.52 -24.10
CA ASN A 348 -6.83 7.45 -25.20
C ASN A 348 -5.58 8.26 -25.58
N MET A 349 -4.81 8.70 -24.57
CA MET A 349 -3.53 9.40 -24.79
C MET A 349 -2.49 8.48 -25.43
N LEU A 350 -2.39 7.22 -25.00
CA LEU A 350 -1.49 6.23 -25.62
C LEU A 350 -1.88 5.91 -27.07
N ARG A 351 -3.18 5.73 -27.34
CA ARG A 351 -3.67 5.51 -28.72
C ARG A 351 -3.41 6.71 -29.63
N LYS A 352 -3.49 7.92 -29.10
CA LYS A 352 -3.15 9.14 -29.85
C LYS A 352 -1.65 9.21 -30.14
N LYS A 353 -0.79 8.75 -29.24
CA LYS A 353 0.68 8.77 -29.38
C LYS A 353 1.20 7.64 -30.27
N ALA A 354 0.77 6.40 -30.00
CA ALA A 354 1.35 5.18 -30.55
C ALA A 354 0.53 4.53 -31.68
N GLY A 355 -0.73 4.95 -31.87
CA GLY A 355 -1.65 4.36 -32.84
C GLY A 355 -2.82 3.61 -32.20
N LYS A 356 -3.91 3.42 -32.97
CA LYS A 356 -5.15 2.84 -32.46
C LYS A 356 -5.05 1.37 -32.04
N ASN A 357 -4.11 0.63 -32.65
CA ASN A 357 -3.96 -0.82 -32.48
C ASN A 357 -3.09 -1.21 -31.29
N ILE A 358 -2.47 -0.23 -30.58
CA ILE A 358 -1.67 -0.53 -29.39
C ILE A 358 -2.46 -1.40 -28.42
N ARG A 359 -1.85 -2.48 -27.96
CA ARG A 359 -2.48 -3.40 -27.00
C ARG A 359 -2.36 -2.85 -25.60
N ILE A 360 -3.48 -2.74 -24.90
CA ILE A 360 -3.54 -2.27 -23.50
C ILE A 360 -4.27 -3.32 -22.66
N ASP A 361 -3.53 -3.94 -21.76
CA ASP A 361 -4.07 -4.86 -20.76
C ASP A 361 -4.21 -4.11 -19.40
N PHE A 362 -5.10 -4.59 -18.54
CA PHE A 362 -5.36 -3.99 -17.23
C PHE A 362 -5.20 -5.02 -16.12
N CYS A 363 -4.67 -4.60 -14.99
CA CYS A 363 -4.74 -5.36 -13.75
C CYS A 363 -5.06 -4.46 -12.56
N SER A 364 -5.74 -5.01 -11.56
CA SER A 364 -6.14 -4.28 -10.36
C SER A 364 -5.89 -5.08 -9.09
N GLY A 365 -5.77 -4.37 -7.96
CA GLY A 365 -5.52 -4.97 -6.66
C GLY A 365 -4.19 -5.71 -6.62
N VAL A 366 -4.16 -6.85 -5.96
CA VAL A 366 -2.94 -7.65 -5.77
C VAL A 366 -2.53 -8.48 -7.00
N ASN A 367 -3.40 -8.61 -7.98
CA ASN A 367 -3.19 -9.42 -9.18
C ASN A 367 -2.26 -8.68 -10.17
N PHE A 368 -0.96 -8.78 -9.92
CA PHE A 368 0.05 -8.19 -10.79
C PHE A 368 0.84 -9.30 -11.47
N ASN A 369 0.38 -9.70 -12.66
CA ASN A 369 0.96 -10.79 -13.43
C ASN A 369 1.69 -10.27 -14.68
N LEU A 370 2.96 -10.65 -14.82
CA LEU A 370 3.84 -10.32 -15.94
C LEU A 370 4.20 -11.56 -16.77
N ASP A 371 3.29 -12.55 -16.89
CA ASP A 371 3.53 -13.75 -17.72
C ASP A 371 3.53 -13.45 -19.20
N LYS A 372 2.84 -12.39 -19.61
CA LYS A 372 2.89 -11.86 -20.97
C LYS A 372 4.06 -10.87 -21.10
N LYS A 373 4.58 -10.73 -22.31
CA LYS A 373 5.58 -9.69 -22.62
C LYS A 373 4.90 -8.33 -22.76
N TYR A 374 5.39 -7.35 -22.02
CA TYR A 374 4.96 -5.95 -22.11
C TYR A 374 6.15 -5.06 -22.45
N ASP A 375 5.90 -4.01 -23.22
CA ASP A 375 6.90 -2.99 -23.56
C ASP A 375 6.92 -1.87 -22.52
N LEU A 376 5.84 -1.73 -21.73
CA LEU A 376 5.74 -0.77 -20.63
C LEU A 376 4.68 -1.21 -19.63
N VAL A 377 4.97 -0.99 -18.35
CA VAL A 377 3.99 -1.02 -17.25
C VAL A 377 3.74 0.40 -16.79
N ILE A 378 2.46 0.80 -16.67
CA ILE A 378 2.04 2.10 -16.14
C ILE A 378 1.27 1.85 -14.84
N HIS A 379 1.86 2.22 -13.70
CA HIS A 379 1.30 1.98 -12.37
C HIS A 379 0.60 3.22 -11.81
N CYS A 380 -0.52 3.06 -11.10
CA CYS A 380 -1.15 4.18 -10.39
C CYS A 380 -0.28 4.68 -9.22
N GLY A 381 -0.69 5.76 -8.54
CA GLY A 381 0.01 6.31 -7.37
C GLY A 381 0.12 5.37 -6.16
N GLY A 382 -0.59 4.24 -6.16
CA GLY A 382 -0.48 3.20 -5.15
C GLY A 382 -0.91 3.64 -3.75
N CYS A 383 -1.83 4.60 -3.62
CA CYS A 383 -2.27 5.15 -2.34
C CYS A 383 -2.82 4.08 -1.37
N MET A 384 -3.40 3.00 -1.89
CA MET A 384 -3.94 1.88 -1.12
C MET A 384 -2.91 0.77 -0.82
N PHE A 385 -1.69 0.89 -1.37
CA PHE A 385 -0.62 -0.08 -1.15
C PHE A 385 0.44 0.47 -0.21
N THR A 386 1.12 -0.42 0.51
CA THR A 386 2.34 -0.09 1.26
C THR A 386 3.48 0.20 0.30
N ARG A 387 4.52 0.87 0.79
CA ARG A 387 5.76 1.10 0.04
C ARG A 387 6.41 -0.21 -0.40
N SER A 388 6.51 -1.18 0.50
CA SER A 388 7.07 -2.51 0.21
C SER A 388 6.37 -3.18 -0.96
N HIS A 389 5.04 -3.05 -1.06
CA HIS A 389 4.27 -3.61 -2.17
C HIS A 389 4.62 -2.95 -3.51
N ILE A 390 4.72 -1.61 -3.56
CA ILE A 390 5.11 -0.89 -4.78
C ILE A 390 6.53 -1.26 -5.20
N LEU A 391 7.47 -1.26 -4.26
CA LEU A 391 8.86 -1.65 -4.52
C LEU A 391 8.98 -3.10 -5.02
N SER A 392 8.16 -4.01 -4.49
CA SER A 392 8.09 -5.40 -4.98
C SER A 392 7.65 -5.47 -6.45
N ARG A 393 6.66 -4.66 -6.89
CA ARG A 393 6.24 -4.59 -8.29
C ARG A 393 7.31 -4.01 -9.20
N ILE A 394 8.01 -2.97 -8.75
CA ILE A 394 9.17 -2.40 -9.46
C ILE A 394 10.25 -3.48 -9.64
N ALA A 395 10.59 -4.21 -8.57
CA ALA A 395 11.56 -5.29 -8.63
C ALA A 395 11.16 -6.40 -9.62
N MET A 396 9.88 -6.80 -9.64
CA MET A 396 9.37 -7.78 -10.61
C MET A 396 9.50 -7.30 -12.07
N CYS A 397 9.28 -6.01 -12.32
CA CYS A 397 9.48 -5.42 -13.65
C CYS A 397 10.97 -5.42 -14.02
N LYS A 398 11.86 -5.04 -13.07
CA LYS A 398 13.31 -5.07 -13.26
C LYS A 398 13.83 -6.48 -13.58
N GLU A 399 13.40 -7.50 -12.82
CA GLU A 399 13.77 -8.91 -13.07
C GLU A 399 13.41 -9.39 -14.48
N LYS A 400 12.33 -8.85 -15.07
CA LYS A 400 11.87 -9.19 -16.43
C LYS A 400 12.32 -8.20 -17.49
N ASN A 401 13.12 -7.19 -17.14
CA ASN A 401 13.55 -6.09 -18.02
C ASN A 401 12.38 -5.35 -18.68
N ILE A 402 11.29 -5.15 -17.95
CA ILE A 402 10.11 -4.41 -18.41
C ILE A 402 10.17 -3.00 -17.82
N PRO A 403 10.20 -1.94 -18.63
CA PRO A 403 10.10 -0.56 -18.13
C PRO A 403 8.82 -0.36 -17.32
N ILE A 404 8.91 0.37 -16.20
CA ILE A 404 7.76 0.72 -15.38
C ILE A 404 7.75 2.22 -15.11
N THR A 405 6.57 2.84 -15.21
CA THR A 405 6.37 4.25 -14.88
C THR A 405 5.07 4.46 -14.09
N ASN A 406 4.76 5.71 -13.72
CA ASN A 406 3.62 6.11 -12.91
C ASN A 406 2.59 6.89 -13.73
N PHE A 407 1.29 6.89 -13.32
CA PHE A 407 0.22 7.64 -13.99
C PHE A 407 0.53 9.12 -14.14
N GLY A 408 0.97 9.78 -13.06
CA GLY A 408 1.29 11.21 -13.10
C GLY A 408 2.41 11.54 -14.07
N ILE A 409 3.49 10.76 -14.03
CA ILE A 409 4.63 10.91 -14.94
C ILE A 409 4.21 10.62 -16.39
N THR A 410 3.40 9.58 -16.62
CA THR A 410 2.85 9.26 -17.94
C THR A 410 2.04 10.43 -18.51
N ILE A 411 1.14 11.00 -17.72
CA ILE A 411 0.31 12.13 -18.16
C ILE A 411 1.18 13.36 -18.43
N ALA A 412 2.13 13.67 -17.53
CA ALA A 412 3.06 14.78 -17.73
C ALA A 412 3.91 14.60 -19.01
N LYS A 413 4.41 13.37 -19.27
CA LYS A 413 5.16 13.06 -20.49
C LYS A 413 4.32 13.21 -21.76
N LEU A 414 3.12 12.63 -21.77
CA LEU A 414 2.22 12.67 -22.94
C LEU A 414 1.61 14.05 -23.20
N THR A 415 1.58 14.92 -22.20
CA THR A 415 1.16 16.34 -22.37
C THR A 415 2.33 17.29 -22.64
N GLY A 416 3.56 16.79 -22.64
CA GLY A 416 4.75 17.60 -22.94
C GLY A 416 5.20 18.54 -21.83
N ILE A 417 4.77 18.29 -20.58
CA ILE A 417 5.11 19.14 -19.41
C ILE A 417 6.01 18.45 -18.39
N LEU A 418 6.54 17.25 -18.70
CA LEU A 418 7.34 16.48 -17.75
C LEU A 418 8.58 17.26 -17.28
N ASP A 419 9.24 18.00 -18.18
CA ASP A 419 10.43 18.78 -17.86
C ASP A 419 10.14 20.06 -17.03
N MET A 420 8.86 20.39 -16.87
CA MET A 420 8.39 21.58 -16.13
C MET A 420 7.83 21.21 -14.75
N VAL A 421 7.84 19.93 -14.42
CA VAL A 421 7.30 19.38 -13.18
C VAL A 421 8.45 18.94 -12.30
N GLU A 422 8.41 19.37 -11.05
CA GLU A 422 9.40 18.92 -10.07
C GLU A 422 9.12 17.45 -9.73
N LEU A 423 10.08 16.61 -10.04
CA LEU A 423 10.15 15.23 -9.60
C LEU A 423 10.93 15.24 -8.30
N HIS A 424 10.23 15.18 -7.18
CA HIS A 424 10.85 15.20 -5.85
C HIS A 424 11.90 14.09 -5.74
N ASN A 425 13.15 14.53 -5.53
CA ASN A 425 14.26 13.69 -5.11
C ASN A 425 14.46 13.85 -3.61
N LYS A 426 14.68 12.76 -2.92
CA LYS A 426 14.93 12.70 -1.47
C LYS A 426 16.10 13.56 -1.05
#